data_f88c56204f607cbad594535989a7151f
#
_entry.id   f88c56204f607cbad594535989a7151f
#
_cell.length_a   1.000
_cell.length_b   1.000
_cell.length_c   1.000
_cell.angle_alpha   90.00
_cell.angle_beta   90.00
_cell.angle_gamma   90.00
#
_symmetry.space_group_name_H-M   'P 1'
#
loop_
_entity.id
_entity.type
_entity.pdbx_description
1 polymer ?
#
loop_
_entity_poly.entity_id
_entity_poly.type
_entity_poly.pdbx_seq_one_letter_code
_entity_poly.pdbx_strand_id
1 'polypeptide(L)'
;MCGIVAGIAQRNVVPILIEGLKRLEYRGYDSAGMAVLDAHQHLQRCRTVGKVASLEKAIKSEALSGQIGIAHTRWATHGKPSASNAHPHMSGAHIALVHNGIIENYLSLRQKLVKAGYLFESETDTEIIAHLLHQALKKNKVFLSAVRTTIAQLEGAFAIVFLYRDKPGSLVAVRKGSPLMVGLGFGENFIASDHLALLPVTQQFIYLKEGDIAEISAEKVVIYDSKGAIAHRAKHLLDLPKDVVNKGKYRHFMEKEIFEQPDAVSAALEGRLIDHSQVSDELCGPQSIQRFAKIQQVQMVACGSSYHAGLIAAQWLEHWVGIPCRVDIASEFRYQSHIIKPDTLFIALSQSGETADTLEALRQAKTENYAVTLSICNVAGSTMLRESDFTLLTRAGPE
;
A
#
# COMPACT_ATOMS: atom_id res chain seq x y z
N MET A 1 -0.31 -8.77 2.17
CA MET A 1 -0.58 -7.39 2.67
C MET A 1 -2.04 -7.04 2.44
N CYS A 2 -2.63 -6.25 3.33
CA CYS A 2 -4.02 -5.80 3.18
C CYS A 2 -4.21 -4.86 1.99
N GLY A 3 -5.46 -4.78 1.46
CA GLY A 3 -5.84 -3.89 0.37
C GLY A 3 -6.94 -2.91 0.78
N ILE A 4 -6.76 -1.62 0.49
CA ILE A 4 -7.76 -0.57 0.68
C ILE A 4 -8.26 -0.10 -0.69
N VAL A 5 -9.58 0.03 -0.83
CA VAL A 5 -10.23 0.72 -1.95
C VAL A 5 -11.38 1.55 -1.39
N ALA A 6 -11.45 2.81 -1.79
CA ALA A 6 -12.56 3.69 -1.41
C ALA A 6 -12.92 4.62 -2.57
N GLY A 7 -14.12 5.16 -2.56
CA GLY A 7 -14.57 6.06 -3.62
C GLY A 7 -15.76 6.91 -3.23
N ILE A 8 -15.83 8.06 -3.88
CA ILE A 8 -16.96 8.97 -3.88
C ILE A 8 -17.24 9.39 -5.31
N ALA A 9 -18.47 9.21 -5.75
CA ALA A 9 -18.89 9.42 -7.14
C ALA A 9 -20.35 9.85 -7.22
N GLN A 10 -20.76 10.32 -8.40
CA GLN A 10 -22.18 10.58 -8.70
C GLN A 10 -22.96 9.30 -9.07
N ARG A 11 -22.26 8.17 -9.16
CA ARG A 11 -22.78 6.83 -9.47
C ARG A 11 -22.58 5.86 -8.31
N ASN A 12 -23.22 4.68 -8.38
CA ASN A 12 -22.99 3.63 -7.40
C ASN A 12 -21.54 3.17 -7.44
N VAL A 13 -20.83 3.30 -6.30
CA VAL A 13 -19.41 2.92 -6.18
C VAL A 13 -19.19 1.44 -5.88
N VAL A 14 -20.21 0.71 -5.46
CA VAL A 14 -20.09 -0.70 -5.04
C VAL A 14 -19.44 -1.59 -6.09
N PRO A 15 -19.81 -1.56 -7.38
CA PRO A 15 -19.14 -2.35 -8.42
C PRO A 15 -17.66 -2.00 -8.58
N ILE A 16 -17.31 -0.72 -8.45
CA ILE A 16 -15.94 -0.22 -8.57
C ILE A 16 -15.08 -0.75 -7.39
N LEU A 17 -15.62 -0.67 -6.18
CA LEU A 17 -14.92 -1.13 -4.97
C LEU A 17 -14.69 -2.64 -5.00
N ILE A 18 -15.69 -3.43 -5.45
CA ILE A 18 -15.54 -4.89 -5.62
C ILE A 18 -14.47 -5.22 -6.66
N GLU A 19 -14.51 -4.57 -7.81
CA GLU A 19 -13.50 -4.80 -8.85
C GLU A 19 -12.10 -4.42 -8.36
N GLY A 20 -11.97 -3.29 -7.65
CA GLY A 20 -10.72 -2.88 -7.03
C GLY A 20 -10.20 -3.90 -6.01
N LEU A 21 -11.07 -4.45 -5.14
CA LEU A 21 -10.68 -5.50 -4.20
C LEU A 21 -10.24 -6.78 -4.90
N LYS A 22 -10.91 -7.20 -5.97
CA LYS A 22 -10.50 -8.38 -6.78
C LYS A 22 -9.08 -8.21 -7.32
N ARG A 23 -8.74 -7.00 -7.75
CA ARG A 23 -7.40 -6.67 -8.24
C ARG A 23 -6.33 -6.60 -7.15
N LEU A 24 -6.73 -6.56 -5.87
CA LEU A 24 -5.83 -6.58 -4.71
C LEU A 24 -5.75 -7.96 -4.05
N GLU A 25 -6.52 -8.97 -4.49
CA GLU A 25 -6.50 -10.32 -3.90
C GLU A 25 -5.13 -10.99 -3.98
N TYR A 26 -4.31 -10.66 -4.98
CA TYR A 26 -2.96 -11.20 -5.11
C TYR A 26 -2.07 -10.90 -3.89
N ARG A 27 -2.35 -9.82 -3.16
CA ARG A 27 -1.62 -9.44 -1.94
C ARG A 27 -1.89 -10.36 -0.75
N GLY A 28 -2.86 -11.24 -0.87
CA GLY A 28 -3.33 -12.13 0.18
C GLY A 28 -4.60 -11.62 0.87
N TYR A 29 -5.42 -12.55 1.33
CA TYR A 29 -6.70 -12.28 1.99
C TYR A 29 -7.06 -13.41 2.94
N ASP A 30 -7.69 -13.06 4.05
CA ASP A 30 -8.42 -13.99 4.93
C ASP A 30 -9.88 -13.59 5.07
N SER A 31 -10.16 -12.33 4.83
CA SER A 31 -11.49 -11.75 4.90
C SER A 31 -11.58 -10.49 4.05
N ALA A 32 -12.80 -10.12 3.68
CA ALA A 32 -13.08 -8.91 2.93
C ALA A 32 -14.35 -8.24 3.45
N GLY A 33 -14.46 -6.94 3.24
CA GLY A 33 -15.68 -6.23 3.59
C GLY A 33 -15.75 -4.84 3.00
N MET A 34 -16.94 -4.27 3.09
CA MET A 34 -17.31 -2.97 2.53
C MET A 34 -18.28 -2.25 3.45
N ALA A 35 -18.17 -0.94 3.51
CA ALA A 35 -19.21 -0.07 4.05
C ALA A 35 -19.52 1.04 3.05
N VAL A 36 -20.80 1.32 2.88
CA VAL A 36 -21.31 2.36 1.99
C VAL A 36 -22.35 3.22 2.69
N LEU A 37 -22.46 4.45 2.25
CA LEU A 37 -23.54 5.34 2.63
C LEU A 37 -24.60 5.29 1.52
N ASP A 38 -25.80 4.83 1.86
CA ASP A 38 -26.92 4.71 0.91
C ASP A 38 -27.56 6.07 0.60
N ALA A 39 -28.54 6.08 -0.30
CA ALA A 39 -29.26 7.30 -0.68
C ALA A 39 -30.05 7.94 0.48
N HIS A 40 -30.35 7.18 1.53
CA HIS A 40 -31.03 7.65 2.75
C HIS A 40 -30.04 8.04 3.86
N GLN A 41 -28.74 8.08 3.54
CA GLN A 41 -27.64 8.36 4.48
C GLN A 41 -27.52 7.33 5.61
N HIS A 42 -27.96 6.08 5.38
CA HIS A 42 -27.66 4.98 6.30
C HIS A 42 -26.31 4.38 5.96
N LEU A 43 -25.50 4.22 6.99
CA LEU A 43 -24.21 3.54 6.87
C LEU A 43 -24.44 2.02 6.94
N GLN A 44 -24.31 1.36 5.79
CA GLN A 44 -24.47 -0.08 5.64
C GLN A 44 -23.09 -0.76 5.57
N ARG A 45 -22.94 -1.92 6.22
CA ARG A 45 -21.68 -2.67 6.26
C ARG A 45 -21.93 -4.15 5.97
N CYS A 46 -21.16 -4.72 5.03
CA CYS A 46 -21.10 -6.14 4.74
C CYS A 46 -19.69 -6.66 4.91
N ARG A 47 -19.50 -7.82 5.62
CA ARG A 47 -18.20 -8.44 5.90
C ARG A 47 -18.28 -9.94 5.74
N THR A 48 -17.26 -10.55 5.11
CA THR A 48 -17.19 -12.00 4.90
C THR A 48 -15.77 -12.53 5.18
N VAL A 49 -15.69 -13.78 5.60
CA VAL A 49 -14.43 -14.52 5.63
C VAL A 49 -14.16 -15.12 4.26
N GLY A 50 -12.90 -15.14 3.86
CA GLY A 50 -12.46 -15.72 2.59
C GLY A 50 -12.35 -14.70 1.44
N LYS A 51 -12.58 -15.17 0.22
CA LYS A 51 -12.37 -14.43 -1.04
C LYS A 51 -13.35 -13.27 -1.24
N VAL A 52 -12.95 -12.26 -2.03
CA VAL A 52 -13.81 -11.16 -2.47
C VAL A 52 -15.07 -11.67 -3.17
N ALA A 53 -15.01 -12.82 -3.84
CA ALA A 53 -16.19 -13.47 -4.42
C ALA A 53 -17.29 -13.81 -3.39
N SER A 54 -16.91 -14.12 -2.13
CA SER A 54 -17.89 -14.32 -1.04
C SER A 54 -18.56 -13.01 -0.64
N LEU A 55 -17.76 -11.93 -0.55
CA LEU A 55 -18.28 -10.58 -0.30
C LEU A 55 -19.23 -10.13 -1.42
N GLU A 56 -18.86 -10.36 -2.69
CA GLU A 56 -19.70 -10.02 -3.83
C GLU A 56 -21.07 -10.70 -3.79
N LYS A 57 -21.11 -11.98 -3.39
CA LYS A 57 -22.38 -12.72 -3.21
C LYS A 57 -23.23 -12.11 -2.09
N ALA A 58 -22.63 -11.82 -0.95
CA ALA A 58 -23.32 -11.22 0.19
C ALA A 58 -23.89 -9.83 -0.17
N ILE A 59 -23.09 -8.98 -0.81
CA ILE A 59 -23.51 -7.64 -1.27
C ILE A 59 -24.68 -7.72 -2.24
N LYS A 60 -24.68 -8.67 -3.17
CA LYS A 60 -25.81 -8.87 -4.10
C LYS A 60 -27.08 -9.29 -3.38
N SER A 61 -26.99 -10.15 -2.36
CA SER A 61 -28.16 -10.58 -1.57
C SER A 61 -28.71 -9.46 -0.69
N GLU A 62 -27.88 -8.58 -0.18
CA GLU A 62 -28.25 -7.43 0.67
C GLU A 62 -28.61 -6.18 -0.16
N ALA A 63 -28.46 -6.23 -1.51
CA ALA A 63 -28.70 -5.13 -2.44
C ALA A 63 -27.95 -3.84 -2.05
N LEU A 64 -26.70 -3.98 -1.56
CA LEU A 64 -25.89 -2.87 -1.09
C LEU A 64 -25.61 -1.88 -2.23
N SER A 65 -25.86 -0.60 -2.02
CA SER A 65 -25.70 0.46 -3.01
C SER A 65 -25.39 1.79 -2.33
N GLY A 66 -24.52 2.61 -2.95
CA GLY A 66 -24.20 3.93 -2.43
C GLY A 66 -23.25 4.70 -3.35
N GLN A 67 -23.19 6.01 -3.18
CA GLN A 67 -22.33 6.91 -3.95
C GLN A 67 -21.00 7.19 -3.25
N ILE A 68 -20.87 6.77 -1.99
CA ILE A 68 -19.65 6.88 -1.21
C ILE A 68 -19.45 5.58 -0.43
N GLY A 69 -18.23 5.04 -0.44
CA GLY A 69 -17.93 3.80 0.24
C GLY A 69 -16.46 3.55 0.44
N ILE A 70 -16.18 2.61 1.34
CA ILE A 70 -14.85 2.12 1.71
C ILE A 70 -14.88 0.59 1.71
N ALA A 71 -13.83 -0.04 1.22
CA ALA A 71 -13.72 -1.48 1.11
C ALA A 71 -12.29 -1.96 1.42
N HIS A 72 -12.18 -3.21 1.85
CA HIS A 72 -10.92 -3.75 2.34
C HIS A 72 -10.80 -5.26 2.12
N THR A 73 -9.60 -5.72 1.77
CA THR A 73 -9.17 -7.11 1.90
C THR A 73 -8.15 -7.19 3.04
N ARG A 74 -8.41 -8.08 4.01
CA ARG A 74 -7.59 -8.23 5.20
C ARG A 74 -6.66 -9.42 5.07
N TRP A 75 -5.42 -9.23 5.51
CA TRP A 75 -4.49 -10.28 5.86
C TRP A 75 -4.20 -10.15 7.36
N ALA A 76 -4.61 -11.16 8.15
CA ALA A 76 -4.62 -11.06 9.60
C ALA A 76 -3.22 -10.84 10.18
N THR A 77 -3.06 -9.76 10.95
CA THR A 77 -1.92 -9.49 11.84
C THR A 77 -2.32 -9.63 13.29
N HIS A 78 -3.56 -9.21 13.64
CA HIS A 78 -4.14 -9.26 14.99
C HIS A 78 -5.52 -9.91 14.93
N GLY A 79 -5.77 -10.91 15.77
CA GLY A 79 -7.03 -11.65 15.84
C GLY A 79 -7.21 -12.64 14.67
N LYS A 80 -7.92 -13.74 14.95
CA LYS A 80 -8.20 -14.81 13.95
C LYS A 80 -9.06 -14.32 12.78
N PRO A 81 -9.00 -14.99 11.62
CA PRO A 81 -9.94 -14.73 10.53
C PRO A 81 -11.39 -14.97 10.98
N SER A 82 -12.17 -13.90 11.07
CA SER A 82 -13.59 -13.92 11.45
C SER A 82 -14.30 -12.71 10.86
N ALA A 83 -15.62 -12.78 10.71
CA ALA A 83 -16.40 -11.63 10.24
C ALA A 83 -16.33 -10.42 11.19
N SER A 84 -16.18 -10.65 12.51
CA SER A 84 -16.02 -9.56 13.50
C SER A 84 -14.67 -8.85 13.35
N ASN A 85 -13.62 -9.57 12.96
CA ASN A 85 -12.28 -9.03 12.76
C ASN A 85 -12.05 -8.49 11.33
N ALA A 86 -12.98 -8.74 10.38
CA ALA A 86 -12.92 -8.17 9.05
C ALA A 86 -13.22 -6.65 9.05
N HIS A 87 -12.51 -5.90 8.23
CA HIS A 87 -12.81 -4.49 7.98
C HIS A 87 -14.02 -4.33 7.04
N PRO A 88 -14.72 -3.21 7.06
CA PRO A 88 -14.54 -2.00 7.87
C PRO A 88 -14.96 -2.18 9.33
N HIS A 89 -14.24 -1.49 10.26
CA HIS A 89 -14.68 -1.34 11.64
C HIS A 89 -15.54 -0.10 11.81
N MET A 90 -16.48 -0.14 12.76
CA MET A 90 -17.45 0.93 12.98
C MET A 90 -17.46 1.37 14.44
N SER A 91 -17.88 2.60 14.67
CA SER A 91 -18.31 3.07 16.00
C SER A 91 -19.73 3.62 15.90
N GLY A 92 -20.67 2.86 16.45
CA GLY A 92 -22.11 3.10 16.24
C GLY A 92 -22.48 3.05 14.76
N ALA A 93 -23.59 3.70 14.42
CA ALA A 93 -24.08 3.79 13.02
C ALA A 93 -23.57 5.02 12.26
N HIS A 94 -22.51 5.68 12.75
CA HIS A 94 -22.07 6.97 12.24
C HIS A 94 -20.70 6.94 11.56
N ILE A 95 -19.81 6.09 12.01
CA ILE A 95 -18.40 6.07 11.60
C ILE A 95 -18.06 4.68 11.09
N ALA A 96 -17.43 4.61 9.93
CA ALA A 96 -16.75 3.42 9.44
C ALA A 96 -15.33 3.78 9.00
N LEU A 97 -14.41 2.83 9.13
CA LEU A 97 -13.04 2.99 8.64
C LEU A 97 -12.42 1.67 8.20
N VAL A 98 -11.43 1.80 7.31
CA VAL A 98 -10.52 0.73 6.91
C VAL A 98 -9.09 1.14 7.19
N HIS A 99 -8.22 0.17 7.50
CA HIS A 99 -6.86 0.40 7.97
C HIS A 99 -5.92 -0.66 7.43
N ASN A 100 -4.79 -0.24 6.90
CA ASN A 100 -3.60 -1.05 6.61
C ASN A 100 -2.49 -0.62 7.55
N GLY A 101 -1.87 -1.54 8.25
CA GLY A 101 -0.78 -1.26 9.16
C GLY A 101 -0.97 -1.87 10.55
N ILE A 102 -0.28 -1.33 11.53
CA ILE A 102 -0.31 -1.78 12.93
C ILE A 102 -0.30 -0.56 13.85
N ILE A 103 -1.21 -0.55 14.82
CA ILE A 103 -1.24 0.45 15.89
C ILE A 103 -0.56 -0.14 17.13
N GLU A 104 0.68 0.26 17.34
CA GLU A 104 1.54 -0.31 18.39
C GLU A 104 1.03 -0.07 19.81
N ASN A 105 0.47 1.11 20.07
CA ASN A 105 -0.06 1.48 21.38
C ASN A 105 -1.54 1.08 21.59
N TYR A 106 -2.10 0.16 20.77
CA TYR A 106 -3.52 -0.17 20.78
C TYR A 106 -4.03 -0.68 22.14
N LEU A 107 -3.24 -1.45 22.90
CA LEU A 107 -3.65 -2.01 24.16
C LEU A 107 -3.96 -0.91 25.20
N SER A 108 -3.09 0.10 25.29
CA SER A 108 -3.29 1.23 26.23
C SER A 108 -4.51 2.08 25.85
N LEU A 109 -4.71 2.30 24.55
CA LEU A 109 -5.86 3.03 24.01
C LEU A 109 -7.16 2.26 24.22
N ARG A 110 -7.16 0.94 24.00
CA ARG A 110 -8.30 0.06 24.26
C ARG A 110 -8.74 0.13 25.73
N GLN A 111 -7.80 0.05 26.67
CA GLN A 111 -8.11 0.15 28.11
C GLN A 111 -8.77 1.49 28.46
N LYS A 112 -8.29 2.60 27.90
CA LYS A 112 -8.89 3.94 28.10
C LYS A 112 -10.31 4.02 27.55
N LEU A 113 -10.56 3.45 26.37
CA LEU A 113 -11.87 3.45 25.72
C LEU A 113 -12.87 2.54 26.45
N VAL A 114 -12.45 1.37 26.94
CA VAL A 114 -13.30 0.50 27.79
C VAL A 114 -13.73 1.24 29.07
N LYS A 115 -12.79 1.93 29.74
CA LYS A 115 -13.12 2.77 30.90
C LYS A 115 -14.08 3.92 30.55
N ALA A 116 -14.06 4.40 29.31
CA ALA A 116 -14.99 5.41 28.80
C ALA A 116 -16.34 4.83 28.33
N GLY A 117 -16.59 3.54 28.49
CA GLY A 117 -17.85 2.86 28.20
C GLY A 117 -17.98 2.36 26.74
N TYR A 118 -16.89 2.30 25.97
CA TYR A 118 -16.92 1.70 24.64
C TYR A 118 -16.87 0.18 24.69
N LEU A 119 -17.73 -0.46 23.91
CA LEU A 119 -17.76 -1.92 23.73
C LEU A 119 -17.03 -2.27 22.44
N PHE A 120 -16.23 -3.34 22.47
CA PHE A 120 -15.46 -3.83 21.34
C PHE A 120 -16.04 -5.14 20.80
N GLU A 121 -16.27 -5.20 19.50
CA GLU A 121 -16.77 -6.39 18.79
C GLU A 121 -15.61 -7.24 18.24
N SER A 122 -14.42 -6.66 18.08
CA SER A 122 -13.26 -7.30 17.45
C SER A 122 -12.06 -7.42 18.38
N GLU A 123 -11.13 -8.27 17.95
CA GLU A 123 -9.82 -8.45 18.55
C GLU A 123 -8.73 -7.60 17.88
N THR A 124 -9.12 -6.78 16.87
CA THR A 124 -8.16 -6.02 16.06
C THR A 124 -7.69 -4.75 16.78
N ASP A 125 -6.52 -4.28 16.39
CA ASP A 125 -6.00 -2.97 16.77
C ASP A 125 -6.77 -1.81 16.09
N THR A 126 -7.52 -2.10 15.03
CA THR A 126 -8.17 -1.11 14.19
C THR A 126 -9.45 -0.52 14.81
N GLU A 127 -10.23 -1.31 15.53
CA GLU A 127 -11.53 -0.86 16.09
C GLU A 127 -11.37 0.32 17.07
N ILE A 128 -10.22 0.40 17.76
CA ILE A 128 -9.91 1.54 18.64
C ILE A 128 -9.97 2.86 17.90
N ILE A 129 -9.56 2.89 16.64
CA ILE A 129 -9.51 4.11 15.83
C ILE A 129 -10.91 4.65 15.59
N ALA A 130 -11.90 3.77 15.34
CA ALA A 130 -13.29 4.16 15.17
C ALA A 130 -13.86 4.79 16.46
N HIS A 131 -13.55 4.19 17.59
CA HIS A 131 -14.00 4.70 18.90
C HIS A 131 -13.30 6.00 19.31
N LEU A 132 -11.99 6.15 19.04
CA LEU A 132 -11.27 7.40 19.23
C LEU A 132 -11.85 8.53 18.40
N LEU A 133 -12.15 8.27 17.12
CA LEU A 133 -12.78 9.27 16.26
C LEU A 133 -14.17 9.65 16.77
N HIS A 134 -14.98 8.68 17.20
CA HIS A 134 -16.28 8.96 17.82
C HIS A 134 -16.13 9.84 19.08
N GLN A 135 -15.15 9.55 19.93
CA GLN A 135 -14.87 10.35 21.12
C GLN A 135 -14.44 11.78 20.76
N ALA A 136 -13.60 11.93 19.72
CA ALA A 136 -13.16 13.23 19.22
C ALA A 136 -14.32 14.05 18.64
N LEU A 137 -15.21 13.41 17.86
CA LEU A 137 -16.40 14.06 17.28
C LEU A 137 -17.43 14.52 18.32
N LYS A 138 -17.52 13.86 19.47
CA LYS A 138 -18.33 14.35 20.60
C LYS A 138 -17.83 15.69 21.15
N LYS A 139 -16.51 15.93 21.08
CA LYS A 139 -15.88 17.16 21.56
C LYS A 139 -15.82 18.25 20.49
N ASN A 140 -15.58 17.86 19.26
CA ASN A 140 -15.46 18.77 18.10
C ASN A 140 -16.12 18.14 16.87
N LYS A 141 -17.24 18.71 16.43
CA LYS A 141 -18.03 18.22 15.29
C LYS A 141 -17.37 18.43 13.92
N VAL A 142 -16.21 19.10 13.85
CA VAL A 142 -15.48 19.29 12.58
C VAL A 142 -14.72 18.01 12.27
N PHE A 143 -15.17 17.27 11.25
CA PHE A 143 -14.66 15.95 10.89
C PHE A 143 -13.14 15.88 10.72
N LEU A 144 -12.56 16.76 9.91
CA LEU A 144 -11.11 16.81 9.69
C LEU A 144 -10.33 17.08 10.99
N SER A 145 -10.83 17.96 11.85
CA SER A 145 -10.21 18.25 13.13
C SER A 145 -10.29 17.04 14.10
N ALA A 146 -11.42 16.34 14.10
CA ALA A 146 -11.57 15.12 14.88
C ALA A 146 -10.64 14.00 14.40
N VAL A 147 -10.46 13.85 13.07
CA VAL A 147 -9.48 12.92 12.51
C VAL A 147 -8.06 13.29 12.95
N ARG A 148 -7.67 14.56 12.86
CA ARG A 148 -6.34 15.02 13.35
C ARG A 148 -6.12 14.70 14.82
N THR A 149 -7.12 14.94 15.68
CA THR A 149 -7.06 14.62 17.11
C THR A 149 -6.94 13.12 17.35
N THR A 150 -7.57 12.31 16.49
CA THR A 150 -7.51 10.85 16.57
C THR A 150 -6.12 10.34 16.20
N ILE A 151 -5.61 10.72 15.04
CA ILE A 151 -4.30 10.21 14.54
C ILE A 151 -3.12 10.65 15.40
N ALA A 152 -3.22 11.80 16.06
CA ALA A 152 -2.19 12.28 17.00
C ALA A 152 -2.01 11.38 18.24
N GLN A 153 -2.95 10.49 18.51
CA GLN A 153 -2.87 9.53 19.62
C GLN A 153 -2.32 8.17 19.19
N LEU A 154 -2.16 7.93 17.87
CA LEU A 154 -1.76 6.64 17.31
C LEU A 154 -0.24 6.57 17.14
N GLU A 155 0.34 5.47 17.61
CA GLU A 155 1.73 5.11 17.37
C GLU A 155 1.80 3.92 16.40
N GLY A 156 2.82 3.91 15.53
CA GLY A 156 3.02 2.88 14.51
C GLY A 156 2.82 3.38 13.07
N ALA A 157 2.76 2.43 12.14
CA ALA A 157 2.59 2.69 10.70
C ALA A 157 1.16 2.36 10.28
N PHE A 158 0.50 3.28 9.55
CA PHE A 158 -0.89 3.11 9.14
C PHE A 158 -1.24 3.87 7.86
N ALA A 159 -2.16 3.30 7.09
CA ALA A 159 -2.96 3.98 6.09
C ALA A 159 -4.44 3.78 6.46
N ILE A 160 -5.19 4.86 6.64
CA ILE A 160 -6.56 4.80 7.13
C ILE A 160 -7.46 5.60 6.19
N VAL A 161 -8.64 5.06 5.89
CA VAL A 161 -9.70 5.81 5.21
C VAL A 161 -10.93 5.82 6.11
N PHE A 162 -11.42 7.03 6.39
CA PHE A 162 -12.56 7.29 7.24
C PHE A 162 -13.78 7.69 6.40
N LEU A 163 -14.93 7.13 6.76
CA LEU A 163 -16.26 7.47 6.29
C LEU A 163 -17.11 7.89 7.48
N TYR A 164 -17.66 9.11 7.43
CA TYR A 164 -18.51 9.66 8.49
C TYR A 164 -19.88 10.00 7.92
N ARG A 165 -20.94 9.37 8.47
CA ARG A 165 -22.31 9.48 8.01
C ARG A 165 -22.83 10.93 7.99
N ASP A 166 -22.50 11.69 9.03
CA ASP A 166 -23.03 13.04 9.18
C ASP A 166 -22.24 14.08 8.35
N LYS A 167 -21.27 13.61 7.53
CA LYS A 167 -20.60 14.38 6.45
C LYS A 167 -20.57 13.57 5.14
N PRO A 168 -21.72 13.37 4.50
CA PRO A 168 -21.90 12.40 3.41
C PRO A 168 -21.17 12.75 2.10
N GLY A 169 -20.67 13.96 1.96
CA GLY A 169 -19.94 14.41 0.75
C GLY A 169 -18.41 14.30 0.85
N SER A 170 -17.86 13.60 1.86
CA SER A 170 -16.43 13.61 2.12
C SER A 170 -15.89 12.29 2.67
N LEU A 171 -14.77 11.86 2.15
CA LEU A 171 -13.87 10.87 2.73
C LEU A 171 -12.64 11.57 3.29
N VAL A 172 -12.04 11.05 4.36
CA VAL A 172 -10.74 11.49 4.84
C VAL A 172 -9.78 10.32 4.81
N ALA A 173 -8.65 10.49 4.13
CA ALA A 173 -7.58 9.52 4.02
C ALA A 173 -6.35 10.03 4.75
N VAL A 174 -5.65 9.13 5.46
CA VAL A 174 -4.44 9.45 6.22
C VAL A 174 -3.36 8.44 5.88
N ARG A 175 -2.14 8.92 5.65
CA ARG A 175 -0.97 8.08 5.46
C ARG A 175 0.11 8.35 6.50
N LYS A 176 0.59 7.28 7.14
CA LYS A 176 1.81 7.25 7.95
C LYS A 176 2.45 5.85 7.82
N GLY A 177 3.54 5.73 7.09
CA GLY A 177 4.22 4.45 6.82
C GLY A 177 3.60 3.67 5.66
N SER A 178 2.38 3.14 5.80
CA SER A 178 1.72 2.32 4.77
C SER A 178 1.32 3.12 3.53
N PRO A 179 1.43 2.56 2.31
CA PRO A 179 1.12 3.29 1.08
C PRO A 179 -0.37 3.62 0.95
N LEU A 180 -0.64 4.83 0.44
CA LEU A 180 -1.99 5.28 0.09
C LEU A 180 -1.92 6.33 -1.02
N MET A 181 -2.87 6.31 -1.94
CA MET A 181 -2.95 7.23 -3.05
C MET A 181 -4.38 7.64 -3.36
N VAL A 182 -4.52 8.77 -4.03
CA VAL A 182 -5.80 9.26 -4.55
C VAL A 182 -5.82 9.10 -6.07
N GLY A 183 -6.84 8.43 -6.58
CA GLY A 183 -7.16 8.38 -8.01
C GLY A 183 -8.13 9.50 -8.37
N LEU A 184 -7.76 10.31 -9.37
CA LEU A 184 -8.56 11.44 -9.82
C LEU A 184 -9.46 11.04 -10.99
N GLY A 185 -10.75 11.34 -10.88
CA GLY A 185 -11.74 11.16 -11.94
C GLY A 185 -12.47 12.47 -12.26
N PHE A 186 -13.44 12.40 -13.15
CA PHE A 186 -14.32 13.52 -13.48
C PHE A 186 -15.65 13.39 -12.72
N GLY A 187 -15.89 14.28 -11.75
CA GLY A 187 -17.04 14.16 -10.85
C GLY A 187 -17.01 12.94 -9.92
N GLU A 188 -15.84 12.35 -9.76
CA GLU A 188 -15.59 11.20 -8.89
C GLU A 188 -14.11 11.16 -8.50
N ASN A 189 -13.82 10.73 -7.28
CA ASN A 189 -12.47 10.52 -6.80
C ASN A 189 -12.38 9.23 -5.98
N PHE A 190 -11.23 8.61 -6.00
CA PHE A 190 -10.99 7.31 -5.40
C PHE A 190 -9.76 7.32 -4.51
N ILE A 191 -9.68 6.33 -3.63
CA ILE A 191 -8.51 6.10 -2.76
C ILE A 191 -8.17 4.62 -2.87
N ALA A 192 -6.88 4.30 -2.99
CA ALA A 192 -6.42 2.93 -2.91
C ALA A 192 -5.04 2.82 -2.27
N SER A 193 -4.75 1.64 -1.74
CA SER A 193 -3.40 1.29 -1.28
C SER A 193 -2.48 0.88 -2.44
N ASP A 194 -3.04 0.65 -3.64
CA ASP A 194 -2.32 0.31 -4.86
C ASP A 194 -3.10 0.81 -6.08
N HIS A 195 -2.38 1.36 -7.07
CA HIS A 195 -2.99 1.90 -8.29
C HIS A 195 -3.71 0.84 -9.14
N LEU A 196 -3.28 -0.42 -9.08
CA LEU A 196 -3.93 -1.53 -9.82
C LEU A 196 -5.42 -1.63 -9.52
N ALA A 197 -5.83 -1.33 -8.29
CA ALA A 197 -7.23 -1.33 -7.89
C ALA A 197 -8.10 -0.32 -8.68
N LEU A 198 -7.49 0.79 -9.14
CA LEU A 198 -8.20 1.92 -9.74
C LEU A 198 -7.97 2.09 -11.24
N LEU A 199 -7.08 1.30 -11.85
CA LEU A 199 -6.81 1.38 -13.30
C LEU A 199 -8.06 1.31 -14.19
N PRO A 200 -9.13 0.55 -13.85
CA PRO A 200 -10.37 0.56 -14.65
C PRO A 200 -11.09 1.91 -14.68
N VAL A 201 -10.89 2.75 -13.69
CA VAL A 201 -11.65 4.02 -13.53
C VAL A 201 -10.78 5.24 -13.72
N THR A 202 -9.48 5.18 -13.44
CA THR A 202 -8.57 6.32 -13.66
C THR A 202 -7.13 5.88 -13.89
N GLN A 203 -6.39 6.71 -14.63
CA GLN A 203 -4.94 6.61 -14.82
C GLN A 203 -4.20 7.80 -14.16
N GLN A 204 -4.91 8.73 -13.52
CA GLN A 204 -4.32 9.89 -12.86
C GLN A 204 -4.29 9.70 -11.34
N PHE A 205 -3.09 9.75 -10.77
CA PHE A 205 -2.87 9.46 -9.35
C PHE A 205 -2.10 10.57 -8.64
N ILE A 206 -2.44 10.76 -7.37
CA ILE A 206 -1.66 11.54 -6.41
C ILE A 206 -1.20 10.59 -5.31
N TYR A 207 0.10 10.38 -5.18
CA TYR A 207 0.67 9.61 -4.08
C TYR A 207 0.77 10.47 -2.83
N LEU A 208 0.13 10.05 -1.75
CA LEU A 208 0.26 10.74 -0.47
C LEU A 208 1.67 10.54 0.09
N LYS A 209 2.22 11.58 0.70
CA LYS A 209 3.51 11.53 1.39
C LYS A 209 3.30 11.19 2.88
N GLU A 210 4.40 10.97 3.56
CA GLU A 210 4.42 10.70 5.00
C GLU A 210 3.76 11.82 5.79
N GLY A 211 2.78 11.46 6.63
CA GLY A 211 2.00 12.39 7.44
C GLY A 211 0.91 13.16 6.69
N ASP A 212 0.68 12.88 5.40
CA ASP A 212 -0.39 13.54 4.64
C ASP A 212 -1.77 13.10 5.13
N ILE A 213 -2.68 14.09 5.17
CA ILE A 213 -4.12 13.91 5.36
C ILE A 213 -4.82 14.47 4.13
N ALA A 214 -5.60 13.65 3.44
CA ALA A 214 -6.38 14.08 2.28
C ALA A 214 -7.87 14.11 2.62
N GLU A 215 -8.53 15.24 2.40
CA GLU A 215 -9.98 15.39 2.39
C GLU A 215 -10.45 15.31 0.94
N ILE A 216 -11.34 14.36 0.64
CA ILE A 216 -11.71 13.98 -0.72
C ILE A 216 -13.22 14.07 -0.87
N SER A 217 -13.67 14.86 -1.85
CA SER A 217 -15.06 14.89 -2.32
C SER A 217 -15.12 14.44 -3.78
N ALA A 218 -16.30 14.32 -4.35
CA ALA A 218 -16.46 13.99 -5.77
C ALA A 218 -15.77 15.00 -6.71
N GLU A 219 -15.71 16.28 -6.31
CA GLU A 219 -15.21 17.37 -7.14
C GLU A 219 -13.81 17.85 -6.75
N LYS A 220 -13.40 17.63 -5.50
CA LYS A 220 -12.20 18.26 -4.94
C LYS A 220 -11.40 17.30 -4.06
N VAL A 221 -10.07 17.40 -4.19
CA VAL A 221 -9.10 16.77 -3.30
C VAL A 221 -8.27 17.88 -2.65
N VAL A 222 -8.24 17.92 -1.32
CA VAL A 222 -7.40 18.82 -0.55
C VAL A 222 -6.47 17.99 0.31
N ILE A 223 -5.17 18.20 0.18
CA ILE A 223 -4.15 17.49 0.94
C ILE A 223 -3.51 18.47 1.94
N TYR A 224 -3.35 17.99 3.15
CA TYR A 224 -2.65 18.67 4.22
C TYR A 224 -1.40 17.88 4.59
N ASP A 225 -0.29 18.55 4.77
CA ASP A 225 0.97 17.94 5.22
C ASP A 225 0.95 17.61 6.73
N SER A 226 2.03 17.03 7.22
CA SER A 226 2.22 16.68 8.63
C SER A 226 2.13 17.88 9.59
N LYS A 227 2.34 19.10 9.08
CA LYS A 227 2.21 20.37 9.84
C LYS A 227 0.80 20.94 9.77
N GLY A 228 -0.09 20.35 8.97
CA GLY A 228 -1.46 20.78 8.76
C GLY A 228 -1.64 21.90 7.72
N ALA A 229 -0.59 22.27 7.00
CA ALA A 229 -0.66 23.22 5.89
C ALA A 229 -1.17 22.53 4.62
N ILE A 230 -1.86 23.29 3.74
CA ILE A 230 -2.29 22.76 2.43
C ILE A 230 -1.04 22.46 1.61
N ALA A 231 -0.97 21.22 1.10
CA ALA A 231 0.15 20.72 0.35
C ALA A 231 -0.24 20.36 -1.08
N HIS A 232 0.54 20.84 -2.04
CA HIS A 232 0.42 20.43 -3.43
C HIS A 232 1.28 19.19 -3.68
N ARG A 233 0.67 18.15 -4.23
CA ARG A 233 1.34 16.90 -4.60
C ARG A 233 1.29 16.73 -6.12
N ALA A 234 2.36 16.16 -6.69
CA ALA A 234 2.42 15.92 -8.13
C ALA A 234 1.33 14.93 -8.56
N LYS A 235 0.73 15.20 -9.70
CA LYS A 235 -0.15 14.26 -10.39
C LYS A 235 0.71 13.38 -11.30
N HIS A 236 0.50 12.08 -11.22
CA HIS A 236 1.19 11.09 -12.03
C HIS A 236 0.19 10.46 -12.99
N LEU A 237 0.54 10.42 -14.27
CA LEU A 237 -0.20 9.67 -15.27
C LEU A 237 0.47 8.30 -15.43
N LEU A 238 -0.26 7.22 -15.23
CA LEU A 238 0.21 5.87 -15.46
C LEU A 238 -0.38 5.38 -16.79
N ASP A 239 0.48 5.22 -17.77
CA ASP A 239 0.11 4.62 -19.07
C ASP A 239 0.23 3.09 -18.99
N LEU A 240 -0.71 2.47 -18.29
CA LEU A 240 -0.80 1.01 -18.15
C LEU A 240 -2.09 0.51 -18.81
N PRO A 241 -2.04 -0.60 -19.56
CA PRO A 241 -3.24 -1.21 -20.13
C PRO A 241 -4.25 -1.57 -19.02
N LYS A 242 -5.53 -1.32 -19.28
CA LYS A 242 -6.61 -1.61 -18.29
C LYS A 242 -6.75 -3.10 -17.97
N ASP A 243 -6.34 -3.97 -18.88
CA ASP A 243 -6.49 -5.43 -18.80
C ASP A 243 -5.24 -6.15 -18.25
N VAL A 244 -4.33 -5.42 -17.62
CA VAL A 244 -3.03 -5.91 -17.16
C VAL A 244 -3.17 -7.05 -16.13
N VAL A 245 -4.26 -7.12 -15.37
CA VAL A 245 -4.49 -8.18 -14.37
C VAL A 245 -5.46 -9.23 -14.91
N ASN A 246 -5.01 -10.08 -15.83
CA ASN A 246 -5.81 -11.19 -16.35
C ASN A 246 -4.99 -12.49 -16.33
N LYS A 247 -5.58 -13.58 -15.80
CA LYS A 247 -4.98 -14.92 -15.83
C LYS A 247 -4.84 -15.49 -17.26
N GLY A 248 -5.55 -14.91 -18.23
CA GLY A 248 -5.58 -15.43 -19.58
C GLY A 248 -6.09 -16.88 -19.59
N LYS A 249 -5.33 -17.77 -20.25
CA LYS A 249 -5.66 -19.21 -20.36
C LYS A 249 -5.28 -20.04 -19.12
N TYR A 250 -4.63 -19.45 -18.13
CA TYR A 250 -4.07 -20.18 -16.98
C TYR A 250 -5.06 -20.26 -15.82
N ARG A 251 -5.02 -21.34 -15.09
CA ARG A 251 -5.86 -21.56 -13.92
C ARG A 251 -5.44 -20.70 -12.71
N HIS A 252 -4.12 -20.51 -12.56
CA HIS A 252 -3.50 -19.79 -11.44
C HIS A 252 -2.53 -18.74 -11.94
N PHE A 253 -2.35 -17.63 -11.22
CA PHE A 253 -1.35 -16.61 -11.55
C PHE A 253 0.07 -17.19 -11.54
N MET A 254 0.44 -17.99 -10.56
CA MET A 254 1.77 -18.65 -10.50
C MET A 254 2.03 -19.50 -11.75
N GLU A 255 1.03 -20.23 -12.25
CA GLU A 255 1.17 -21.01 -13.49
C GLU A 255 1.44 -20.08 -14.68
N LYS A 256 0.70 -18.97 -14.79
CA LYS A 256 0.93 -17.94 -15.80
C LYS A 256 2.35 -17.39 -15.72
N GLU A 257 2.81 -17.00 -14.54
CA GLU A 257 4.14 -16.45 -14.31
C GLU A 257 5.26 -17.41 -14.66
N ILE A 258 5.10 -18.73 -14.37
CA ILE A 258 6.05 -19.76 -14.78
C ILE A 258 6.24 -19.78 -16.30
N PHE A 259 5.14 -19.70 -17.07
CA PHE A 259 5.22 -19.73 -18.53
C PHE A 259 5.60 -18.38 -19.16
N GLU A 260 5.43 -17.29 -18.44
CA GLU A 260 5.82 -15.93 -18.89
C GLU A 260 7.29 -15.58 -18.59
N GLN A 261 8.03 -16.43 -17.86
CA GLN A 261 9.45 -16.16 -17.52
C GLN A 261 10.34 -15.77 -18.72
N PRO A 262 10.28 -16.45 -19.88
CA PRO A 262 11.11 -16.06 -21.03
C PRO A 262 10.81 -14.64 -21.51
N ASP A 263 9.53 -14.26 -21.58
CA ASP A 263 9.09 -12.93 -21.99
C ASP A 263 9.49 -11.87 -20.96
N ALA A 264 9.33 -12.18 -19.66
CA ALA A 264 9.71 -11.31 -18.55
C ALA A 264 11.22 -11.05 -18.54
N VAL A 265 12.06 -12.07 -18.76
CA VAL A 265 13.52 -11.92 -18.86
C VAL A 265 13.88 -11.06 -20.07
N SER A 266 13.27 -11.31 -21.23
CA SER A 266 13.47 -10.50 -22.44
C SER A 266 13.10 -9.04 -22.20
N ALA A 267 11.91 -8.77 -21.63
CA ALA A 267 11.46 -7.42 -21.30
C ALA A 267 12.35 -6.73 -20.26
N ALA A 268 12.87 -7.49 -19.29
CA ALA A 268 13.81 -6.96 -18.31
C ALA A 268 15.15 -6.52 -18.92
N LEU A 269 15.57 -7.16 -19.99
CA LEU A 269 16.84 -6.85 -20.70
C LEU A 269 16.66 -5.80 -21.80
N GLU A 270 15.44 -5.57 -22.28
CA GLU A 270 15.14 -4.64 -23.35
C GLU A 270 15.60 -3.21 -23.04
N GLY A 271 16.42 -2.63 -23.95
CA GLY A 271 17.01 -1.30 -23.79
C GLY A 271 18.14 -1.23 -22.74
N ARG A 272 18.51 -2.35 -22.12
CA ARG A 272 19.60 -2.42 -21.14
C ARG A 272 20.85 -3.10 -21.71
N LEU A 273 20.68 -3.94 -22.69
CA LEU A 273 21.77 -4.53 -23.43
C LEU A 273 21.84 -3.91 -24.83
N ILE A 274 23.04 -3.48 -25.22
CA ILE A 274 23.38 -3.04 -26.56
C ILE A 274 24.05 -4.22 -27.25
N ASP A 275 23.54 -4.62 -28.45
CA ASP A 275 24.09 -5.71 -29.28
C ASP A 275 24.36 -7.03 -28.51
N HIS A 276 23.49 -7.36 -27.53
CA HIS A 276 23.55 -8.59 -26.71
C HIS A 276 24.82 -8.76 -25.85
N SER A 277 25.77 -7.81 -25.85
CA SER A 277 27.05 -7.97 -25.16
C SER A 277 27.48 -6.76 -24.31
N GLN A 278 26.94 -5.58 -24.58
CA GLN A 278 27.29 -4.37 -23.85
C GLN A 278 26.11 -3.89 -23.00
N VAL A 279 26.41 -3.50 -21.78
CA VAL A 279 25.41 -2.92 -20.88
C VAL A 279 25.28 -1.44 -21.20
N SER A 280 24.04 -0.95 -21.29
CA SER A 280 23.75 0.48 -21.46
C SER A 280 24.33 1.30 -20.31
N ASP A 281 24.94 2.44 -20.60
CA ASP A 281 25.47 3.38 -19.58
C ASP A 281 24.36 3.90 -18.64
N GLU A 282 23.12 3.76 -19.03
CA GLU A 282 21.93 4.16 -18.24
C GLU A 282 21.14 2.97 -17.67
N LEU A 283 21.81 1.82 -17.44
CA LEU A 283 21.18 0.58 -16.97
C LEU A 283 20.13 0.77 -15.87
N CYS A 284 20.47 1.56 -14.86
CA CYS A 284 19.62 1.86 -13.70
C CYS A 284 19.26 3.35 -13.58
N GLY A 285 19.57 4.14 -14.58
CA GLY A 285 19.41 5.59 -14.63
C GLY A 285 20.73 6.33 -14.92
N PRO A 286 20.67 7.64 -15.16
CA PRO A 286 21.84 8.44 -15.52
C PRO A 286 22.99 8.30 -14.52
N GLN A 287 24.21 8.16 -15.04
CA GLN A 287 25.45 8.01 -14.26
C GLN A 287 25.54 6.73 -13.39
N SER A 288 24.62 5.76 -13.53
CA SER A 288 24.62 4.56 -12.71
C SER A 288 25.92 3.77 -12.84
N ILE A 289 26.43 3.54 -14.05
CA ILE A 289 27.69 2.81 -14.30
C ILE A 289 28.89 3.50 -13.64
N GLN A 290 28.99 4.82 -13.73
CA GLN A 290 30.11 5.58 -13.11
C GLN A 290 30.09 5.48 -11.59
N ARG A 291 28.89 5.43 -10.97
CA ARG A 291 28.74 5.27 -9.52
C ARG A 291 29.05 3.84 -9.12
N PHE A 292 28.58 2.85 -9.88
CA PHE A 292 28.81 1.43 -9.58
C PHE A 292 30.27 1.00 -9.78
N ALA A 293 31.00 1.62 -10.69
CA ALA A 293 32.43 1.33 -10.88
C ALA A 293 33.31 1.57 -9.65
N LYS A 294 32.83 2.33 -8.66
CA LYS A 294 33.54 2.62 -7.41
C LYS A 294 33.15 1.69 -6.27
N ILE A 295 32.17 0.83 -6.47
CA ILE A 295 31.64 -0.05 -5.44
C ILE A 295 32.63 -1.20 -5.16
N GLN A 296 32.89 -1.45 -3.90
CA GLN A 296 33.77 -2.53 -3.43
C GLN A 296 33.05 -3.57 -2.59
N GLN A 297 31.82 -3.30 -2.21
CA GLN A 297 30.98 -4.21 -1.41
C GLN A 297 29.50 -3.99 -1.73
N VAL A 298 28.71 -5.05 -1.59
CA VAL A 298 27.24 -4.99 -1.75
C VAL A 298 26.55 -5.46 -0.48
N GLN A 299 25.57 -4.69 -0.03
CA GLN A 299 24.60 -5.06 0.98
C GLN A 299 23.22 -5.21 0.31
N MET A 300 22.62 -6.38 0.36
CA MET A 300 21.26 -6.63 -0.13
C MET A 300 20.30 -6.81 1.04
N VAL A 301 19.08 -6.30 0.91
CA VAL A 301 18.00 -6.57 1.86
C VAL A 301 16.72 -6.92 1.13
N ALA A 302 16.00 -7.91 1.65
CA ALA A 302 14.73 -8.36 1.11
C ALA A 302 13.93 -9.18 2.12
N CYS A 303 12.70 -9.55 1.75
CA CYS A 303 11.87 -10.51 2.47
C CYS A 303 11.41 -11.63 1.54
N GLY A 304 11.13 -12.83 2.10
CA GLY A 304 10.52 -13.94 1.39
C GLY A 304 11.32 -14.42 0.17
N SER A 305 10.65 -14.66 -0.95
CA SER A 305 11.28 -15.16 -2.19
C SER A 305 12.33 -14.20 -2.73
N SER A 306 12.14 -12.88 -2.57
CA SER A 306 13.13 -11.88 -2.96
C SER A 306 14.45 -12.00 -2.17
N TYR A 307 14.37 -12.39 -0.88
CA TYR A 307 15.56 -12.69 -0.09
C TYR A 307 16.34 -13.88 -0.65
N HIS A 308 15.65 -14.96 -1.03
CA HIS A 308 16.31 -16.12 -1.66
C HIS A 308 16.91 -15.80 -3.02
N ALA A 309 16.27 -14.95 -3.82
CA ALA A 309 16.85 -14.43 -5.05
C ALA A 309 18.13 -13.61 -4.78
N GLY A 310 18.12 -12.80 -3.72
CA GLY A 310 19.30 -12.06 -3.26
C GLY A 310 20.47 -12.97 -2.90
N LEU A 311 20.22 -14.09 -2.21
CA LEU A 311 21.26 -15.09 -1.87
C LEU A 311 21.94 -15.66 -3.12
N ILE A 312 21.17 -15.98 -4.17
CA ILE A 312 21.72 -16.45 -5.45
C ILE A 312 22.51 -15.35 -6.13
N ALA A 313 21.97 -14.12 -6.19
CA ALA A 313 22.64 -12.99 -6.79
C ALA A 313 23.96 -12.65 -6.10
N ALA A 314 24.04 -12.78 -4.77
CA ALA A 314 25.28 -12.58 -4.01
C ALA A 314 26.36 -13.56 -4.44
N GLN A 315 26.02 -14.85 -4.57
CA GLN A 315 26.99 -15.86 -5.04
C GLN A 315 27.51 -15.55 -6.45
N TRP A 316 26.64 -15.06 -7.35
CA TRP A 316 27.07 -14.66 -8.69
C TRP A 316 27.98 -13.44 -8.69
N LEU A 317 27.65 -12.41 -7.90
CA LEU A 317 28.48 -11.21 -7.78
C LEU A 317 29.84 -11.54 -7.16
N GLU A 318 29.92 -12.36 -6.12
CA GLU A 318 31.17 -12.80 -5.54
C GLU A 318 32.01 -13.62 -6.52
N HIS A 319 31.36 -14.56 -7.23
CA HIS A 319 32.06 -15.43 -8.17
C HIS A 319 32.56 -14.72 -9.44
N TRP A 320 31.71 -13.88 -10.05
CA TRP A 320 32.02 -13.28 -11.35
C TRP A 320 32.67 -11.89 -11.25
N VAL A 321 32.36 -11.15 -10.22
CA VAL A 321 32.83 -9.77 -10.04
C VAL A 321 33.91 -9.65 -8.95
N GLY A 322 33.96 -10.60 -8.02
CA GLY A 322 34.94 -10.60 -6.91
C GLY A 322 34.63 -9.56 -5.83
N ILE A 323 33.36 -9.15 -5.71
CA ILE A 323 32.94 -8.14 -4.74
C ILE A 323 32.19 -8.85 -3.58
N PRO A 324 32.60 -8.63 -2.31
CA PRO A 324 31.90 -9.19 -1.15
C PRO A 324 30.43 -8.76 -1.11
N CYS A 325 29.54 -9.73 -0.94
CA CYS A 325 28.10 -9.49 -0.88
C CYS A 325 27.52 -10.03 0.42
N ARG A 326 26.76 -9.20 1.11
CA ARG A 326 25.95 -9.61 2.25
C ARG A 326 24.47 -9.51 1.92
N VAL A 327 23.68 -10.49 2.37
CA VAL A 327 22.23 -10.49 2.19
C VAL A 327 21.58 -10.69 3.54
N ASP A 328 20.72 -9.76 3.93
CA ASP A 328 19.98 -9.82 5.19
C ASP A 328 18.48 -9.80 4.94
N ILE A 329 17.72 -10.45 5.83
CA ILE A 329 16.27 -10.31 5.87
C ILE A 329 15.95 -8.89 6.35
N ALA A 330 15.12 -8.16 5.62
CA ALA A 330 14.87 -6.74 5.87
C ALA A 330 14.32 -6.45 7.28
N SER A 331 13.48 -7.34 7.85
CA SER A 331 12.98 -7.22 9.22
C SER A 331 14.10 -7.30 10.26
N GLU A 332 15.11 -8.15 10.02
CA GLU A 332 16.26 -8.33 10.92
C GLU A 332 17.28 -7.21 10.76
N PHE A 333 17.52 -6.78 9.52
CA PHE A 333 18.45 -5.70 9.20
C PHE A 333 18.18 -4.44 10.03
N ARG A 334 16.95 -4.06 10.21
CA ARG A 334 16.53 -2.85 10.94
C ARG A 334 16.99 -2.79 12.40
N TYR A 335 17.20 -3.94 13.04
CA TYR A 335 17.51 -4.04 14.48
C TYR A 335 18.94 -4.47 14.74
N GLN A 336 19.74 -4.68 13.70
CA GLN A 336 21.14 -5.06 13.83
C GLN A 336 22.05 -3.85 13.65
N SER A 337 23.20 -3.88 14.33
CA SER A 337 24.28 -2.91 14.07
C SER A 337 25.11 -3.38 12.89
N HIS A 338 25.31 -2.51 11.92
CA HIS A 338 26.09 -2.82 10.71
C HIS A 338 27.39 -2.02 10.68
N ILE A 339 28.48 -2.67 10.26
CA ILE A 339 29.73 -1.99 9.93
C ILE A 339 29.64 -1.68 8.43
N ILE A 340 29.44 -0.41 8.11
CA ILE A 340 29.27 0.07 6.75
C ILE A 340 30.57 0.66 6.25
N LYS A 341 31.07 0.14 5.12
CA LYS A 341 32.20 0.74 4.41
C LYS A 341 31.68 1.79 3.43
N PRO A 342 32.42 2.90 3.21
CA PRO A 342 31.97 4.01 2.36
C PRO A 342 31.61 3.63 0.92
N ASP A 343 32.28 2.60 0.36
CA ASP A 343 32.09 2.15 -1.02
C ASP A 343 31.12 0.96 -1.12
N THR A 344 30.11 0.90 -0.24
CA THR A 344 29.07 -0.14 -0.22
C THR A 344 27.84 0.30 -0.99
N LEU A 345 27.42 -0.50 -1.98
CA LEU A 345 26.12 -0.39 -2.65
C LEU A 345 25.04 -1.07 -1.79
N PHE A 346 23.99 -0.36 -1.48
CA PHE A 346 22.80 -0.92 -0.83
C PHE A 346 21.76 -1.29 -1.89
N ILE A 347 21.33 -2.55 -1.92
CA ILE A 347 20.31 -3.05 -2.85
C ILE A 347 19.09 -3.50 -2.06
N ALA A 348 17.93 -2.90 -2.35
CA ALA A 348 16.63 -3.32 -1.84
C ALA A 348 15.87 -4.12 -2.91
N LEU A 349 15.48 -5.37 -2.60
CA LEU A 349 14.76 -6.25 -3.51
C LEU A 349 13.32 -6.43 -3.05
N SER A 350 12.35 -6.17 -3.92
CA SER A 350 10.95 -6.39 -3.62
C SER A 350 10.15 -6.51 -4.91
N GLN A 351 9.20 -7.45 -4.99
CA GLN A 351 8.29 -7.51 -6.12
C GLN A 351 7.38 -6.27 -6.17
N SER A 352 6.67 -5.96 -5.07
CA SER A 352 5.71 -4.85 -5.00
C SER A 352 6.37 -3.47 -4.85
N GLY A 353 7.61 -3.41 -4.33
CA GLY A 353 8.25 -2.16 -3.92
C GLY A 353 7.55 -1.42 -2.76
N GLU A 354 6.67 -2.13 -2.03
CA GLU A 354 5.86 -1.59 -0.93
C GLU A 354 5.97 -2.44 0.35
N THR A 355 6.94 -3.37 0.41
CA THR A 355 7.18 -4.20 1.60
C THR A 355 7.71 -3.32 2.73
N ALA A 356 6.97 -3.22 3.84
CA ALA A 356 7.22 -2.27 4.92
C ALA A 356 8.65 -2.37 5.48
N ASP A 357 9.10 -3.59 5.82
CA ASP A 357 10.45 -3.78 6.37
C ASP A 357 11.56 -3.43 5.38
N THR A 358 11.36 -3.74 4.08
CA THR A 358 12.32 -3.40 3.03
C THR A 358 12.38 -1.89 2.78
N LEU A 359 11.25 -1.20 2.85
CA LEU A 359 11.19 0.26 2.76
C LEU A 359 11.89 0.94 3.93
N GLU A 360 11.64 0.47 5.16
CA GLU A 360 12.30 1.03 6.33
C GLU A 360 13.81 0.76 6.32
N ALA A 361 14.25 -0.43 5.88
CA ALA A 361 15.68 -0.73 5.70
C ALA A 361 16.31 0.20 4.65
N LEU A 362 15.62 0.49 3.54
CA LEU A 362 16.08 1.46 2.54
C LEU A 362 16.20 2.88 3.13
N ARG A 363 15.21 3.31 3.91
CA ARG A 363 15.23 4.64 4.56
C ARG A 363 16.35 4.75 5.58
N GLN A 364 16.58 3.70 6.37
CA GLN A 364 17.71 3.61 7.28
C GLN A 364 19.04 3.72 6.51
N ALA A 365 19.21 2.95 5.42
CA ALA A 365 20.41 3.00 4.60
C ALA A 365 20.69 4.40 4.03
N LYS A 366 19.66 5.18 3.70
CA LYS A 366 19.81 6.57 3.22
C LYS A 366 20.27 7.54 4.31
N THR A 367 20.12 7.21 5.57
CA THR A 367 20.65 8.01 6.70
C THR A 367 22.04 7.56 7.15
N GLU A 368 22.50 6.42 6.65
CA GLU A 368 23.78 5.81 6.93
C GLU A 368 24.80 6.06 5.79
N ASN A 369 26.05 5.65 5.97
CA ASN A 369 27.15 5.92 5.03
C ASN A 369 27.25 4.94 3.85
N TYR A 370 26.15 4.50 3.28
CA TYR A 370 26.17 3.78 2.02
C TYR A 370 26.50 4.72 0.85
N ALA A 371 27.29 4.23 -0.11
CA ALA A 371 27.71 5.03 -1.27
C ALA A 371 26.51 5.42 -2.15
N VAL A 372 25.56 4.50 -2.29
CA VAL A 372 24.39 4.64 -3.18
C VAL A 372 23.37 3.57 -2.87
N THR A 373 22.10 3.86 -3.14
CA THR A 373 20.98 2.93 -3.01
C THR A 373 20.41 2.54 -4.39
N LEU A 374 20.15 1.25 -4.59
CA LEU A 374 19.48 0.68 -5.76
C LEU A 374 18.26 -0.09 -5.31
N SER A 375 17.11 0.16 -5.92
CA SER A 375 15.94 -0.69 -5.77
C SER A 375 15.67 -1.51 -7.01
N ILE A 376 15.47 -2.81 -6.82
CA ILE A 376 15.05 -3.74 -7.87
C ILE A 376 13.63 -4.19 -7.53
N CYS A 377 12.64 -3.78 -8.34
CA CYS A 377 11.26 -4.19 -8.13
C CYS A 377 10.47 -4.25 -9.43
N ASN A 378 9.24 -4.79 -9.35
CA ASN A 378 8.41 -4.99 -10.54
C ASN A 378 7.40 -3.86 -10.77
N VAL A 379 6.92 -3.22 -9.70
CA VAL A 379 5.84 -2.24 -9.79
C VAL A 379 6.39 -0.84 -10.04
N ALA A 380 6.17 -0.34 -11.26
CA ALA A 380 6.50 1.03 -11.63
C ALA A 380 5.76 2.04 -10.71
N GLY A 381 6.49 3.09 -10.27
CA GLY A 381 5.91 4.11 -9.39
C GLY A 381 5.76 3.69 -7.92
N SER A 382 6.27 2.52 -7.52
CA SER A 382 6.30 2.10 -6.12
C SER A 382 7.11 3.04 -5.23
N THR A 383 6.88 2.98 -3.92
CA THR A 383 7.57 3.84 -2.95
C THR A 383 9.08 3.57 -2.96
N MET A 384 9.51 2.31 -3.04
CA MET A 384 10.94 1.97 -3.13
C MET A 384 11.63 2.65 -4.32
N LEU A 385 11.00 2.62 -5.51
CA LEU A 385 11.59 3.26 -6.70
C LEU A 385 11.70 4.78 -6.54
N ARG A 386 10.72 5.41 -5.91
CA ARG A 386 10.75 6.87 -5.71
C ARG A 386 11.75 7.33 -4.66
N GLU A 387 12.07 6.46 -3.71
CA GLU A 387 12.96 6.79 -2.58
C GLU A 387 14.42 6.37 -2.82
N SER A 388 14.72 5.53 -3.81
CA SER A 388 16.08 5.09 -4.15
C SER A 388 16.81 6.05 -5.09
N ASP A 389 18.15 6.02 -5.05
CA ASP A 389 18.99 6.81 -5.95
C ASP A 389 18.94 6.23 -7.37
N PHE A 390 18.95 4.90 -7.50
CA PHE A 390 18.83 4.17 -8.75
C PHE A 390 17.74 3.12 -8.68
N THR A 391 17.21 2.77 -9.86
CA THR A 391 16.08 1.86 -9.96
C THR A 391 16.23 0.87 -11.12
N LEU A 392 15.77 -0.36 -10.89
CA LEU A 392 15.72 -1.39 -11.92
C LEU A 392 14.35 -2.09 -11.86
N LEU A 393 13.57 -1.95 -12.92
CA LEU A 393 12.29 -2.65 -13.06
C LEU A 393 12.51 -4.05 -13.64
N THR A 394 11.92 -5.07 -13.04
CA THR A 394 11.98 -6.45 -13.55
C THR A 394 11.04 -6.69 -14.72
N ARG A 395 10.03 -5.82 -14.92
CA ARG A 395 9.07 -5.88 -16.04
C ARG A 395 8.40 -7.25 -16.20
N ALA A 396 8.21 -7.96 -15.09
CA ALA A 396 7.62 -9.30 -15.08
C ALA A 396 6.09 -9.32 -15.21
N GLY A 397 5.50 -8.18 -15.57
CA GLY A 397 4.05 -8.04 -15.63
C GLY A 397 3.41 -7.87 -14.24
N PRO A 398 2.10 -7.68 -14.16
CA PRO A 398 1.39 -7.61 -12.88
C PRO A 398 1.20 -9.02 -12.31
N GLU A 399 1.28 -9.13 -11.03
CA GLU A 399 1.00 -10.32 -10.24
C GLU A 399 -0.50 -10.64 -10.14
#